data_aa528f847e0c8ef35b85fe79961027ae
#
_entry.id   aa528f847e0c8ef35b85fe79961027ae
#
_cell.length_a   1.000
_cell.length_b   1.000
_cell.length_c   1.000
_cell.angle_alpha   90.00
_cell.angle_beta   90.00
_cell.angle_gamma   90.00
#
_symmetry.space_group_name_H-M   'P 1'
#
loop_
_entity.id
_entity.type
_entity.pdbx_description
1 polymer ?
#
loop_
_entity_poly.entity_id
_entity_poly.type
_entity_poly.pdbx_seq_one_letter_code
_entity_poly.pdbx_strand_id
1 'polypeptide(L)'
;MNADGTQIIKYSFRTGEKVEVIFDVNQARECDFKNFDSYQFSPDGDKLLIATKTTPIYRHSYTAVHYIYPLKRNDKGVTTNNIIERLSDGGPQQVPVFSPDGTMIAFVRDNNIFLVKLLYGNSESKVTEDGKQNSIINGIPDWVYEEEFGFNRALEFSADNTMIAFIRFDESEVPSYSFPILSLIHI
;
A
#
# COMPACT_ATOMS: atom_id res chain seq x y z
N MET A 1 7.99 -12.40 7.50
CA MET A 1 6.62 -12.99 7.47
C MET A 1 6.76 -14.49 7.49
N ASN A 2 5.86 -15.21 8.20
CA ASN A 2 5.80 -16.67 8.12
C ASN A 2 5.18 -17.13 6.79
N ALA A 3 5.29 -18.44 6.49
CA ALA A 3 4.81 -18.98 5.22
C ALA A 3 3.30 -18.83 5.01
N ASP A 4 2.52 -18.82 6.09
CA ASP A 4 1.05 -18.74 6.04
C ASP A 4 0.52 -17.31 5.93
N GLY A 5 1.41 -16.28 5.96
CA GLY A 5 1.01 -14.88 5.93
C GLY A 5 0.20 -14.43 7.16
N THR A 6 0.43 -15.05 8.32
CA THR A 6 -0.33 -14.76 9.55
C THR A 6 0.48 -14.03 10.61
N GLN A 7 1.81 -14.08 10.50
CA GLN A 7 2.71 -13.47 11.49
C GLN A 7 3.89 -12.74 10.86
N ILE A 8 4.29 -11.63 11.47
CA ILE A 8 5.57 -10.96 11.25
C ILE A 8 6.46 -11.29 12.45
N ILE A 9 7.58 -11.96 12.18
CA ILE A 9 8.48 -12.47 13.21
C ILE A 9 9.86 -11.84 13.04
N LYS A 10 10.41 -11.34 14.13
CA LYS A 10 11.78 -10.86 14.20
C LYS A 10 12.72 -11.99 14.63
N TYR A 11 13.78 -12.17 13.87
CA TYR A 11 14.84 -13.13 14.15
C TYR A 11 16.16 -12.41 14.45
N SER A 12 16.99 -13.01 15.28
CA SER A 12 18.36 -12.58 15.47
C SER A 12 19.18 -12.87 14.21
N PHE A 13 19.80 -11.86 13.64
CA PHE A 13 20.70 -12.05 12.49
C PHE A 13 21.94 -12.89 12.84
N ARG A 14 22.38 -12.88 14.11
CA ARG A 14 23.57 -13.62 14.56
C ARG A 14 23.29 -15.09 14.80
N THR A 15 22.15 -15.40 15.43
CA THR A 15 21.87 -16.77 15.92
C THR A 15 20.82 -17.49 15.08
N GLY A 16 20.05 -16.77 14.26
CA GLY A 16 18.89 -17.32 13.57
C GLY A 16 17.69 -17.62 14.46
N GLU A 17 17.79 -17.30 15.76
CA GLU A 17 16.74 -17.57 16.73
C GLU A 17 15.61 -16.55 16.65
N LYS A 18 14.39 -17.00 16.91
CA LYS A 18 13.21 -16.14 17.00
C LYS A 18 13.36 -15.23 18.24
N VAL A 19 13.28 -13.91 18.01
CA VAL A 19 13.37 -12.90 19.08
C VAL A 19 11.97 -12.54 19.57
N GLU A 20 11.05 -12.18 18.65
CA GLU A 20 9.70 -11.76 19.02
C GLU A 20 8.72 -11.91 17.86
N VAL A 21 7.43 -11.95 18.16
CA VAL A 21 6.35 -11.76 17.18
C VAL A 21 5.97 -10.28 17.19
N ILE A 22 6.16 -9.60 16.05
CA ILE A 22 5.85 -8.17 15.90
C ILE A 22 4.36 -7.98 15.65
N PHE A 23 3.76 -8.87 14.84
CA PHE A 23 2.35 -8.85 14.48
C PHE A 23 1.83 -10.29 14.35
N ASP A 24 0.61 -10.52 14.82
CA ASP A 24 -0.11 -11.79 14.68
C ASP A 24 -1.58 -11.48 14.39
N VAL A 25 -2.08 -11.97 13.26
CA VAL A 25 -3.47 -11.81 12.82
C VAL A 25 -4.46 -12.28 13.90
N ASN A 26 -4.13 -13.38 14.62
CA ASN A 26 -5.01 -13.95 15.64
C ASN A 26 -5.06 -13.13 16.95
N GLN A 27 -4.11 -12.21 17.15
CA GLN A 27 -4.03 -11.35 18.33
C GLN A 27 -4.45 -9.91 18.04
N ALA A 28 -4.46 -9.51 16.77
CA ALA A 28 -4.90 -8.20 16.35
C ALA A 28 -6.42 -8.05 16.53
N ARG A 29 -6.84 -6.97 17.18
CA ARG A 29 -8.24 -6.63 17.38
C ARG A 29 -8.79 -5.93 16.15
N GLU A 30 -10.08 -6.13 15.87
CA GLU A 30 -10.78 -5.55 14.71
C GLU A 30 -10.21 -5.99 13.36
N CYS A 31 -9.52 -7.14 13.35
CA CYS A 31 -8.93 -7.73 12.16
C CYS A 31 -10.00 -8.51 11.37
N ASP A 32 -10.28 -8.10 10.14
CA ASP A 32 -11.28 -8.71 9.26
C ASP A 32 -10.67 -9.60 8.16
N PHE A 33 -9.39 -9.94 8.28
CA PHE A 33 -8.69 -10.85 7.37
C PHE A 33 -7.99 -11.99 8.13
N LYS A 34 -7.70 -13.08 7.43
CA LYS A 34 -7.07 -14.28 8.00
C LYS A 34 -5.58 -14.37 7.71
N ASN A 35 -5.14 -13.75 6.63
CA ASN A 35 -3.75 -13.70 6.19
C ASN A 35 -3.51 -12.37 5.46
N PHE A 36 -2.25 -12.02 5.32
CA PHE A 36 -1.82 -10.82 4.59
C PHE A 36 -0.73 -11.17 3.57
N ASP A 37 -0.63 -10.35 2.53
CA ASP A 37 0.24 -10.59 1.38
C ASP A 37 1.61 -9.94 1.54
N SER A 38 1.65 -8.75 2.13
CA SER A 38 2.90 -8.01 2.38
C SER A 38 2.76 -7.00 3.52
N TYR A 39 3.88 -6.43 3.94
CA TYR A 39 3.92 -5.40 4.97
C TYR A 39 5.08 -4.43 4.76
N GLN A 40 4.93 -3.23 5.30
CA GLN A 40 5.94 -2.18 5.34
C GLN A 40 5.95 -1.52 6.72
N PHE A 41 7.14 -1.22 7.24
CA PHE A 41 7.29 -0.38 8.43
C PHE A 41 7.18 1.09 8.04
N SER A 42 6.58 1.90 8.92
CA SER A 42 6.70 3.35 8.81
C SER A 42 8.15 3.79 9.07
N PRO A 43 8.59 4.94 8.52
CA PRO A 43 9.95 5.43 8.72
C PRO A 43 10.34 5.66 10.18
N ASP A 44 9.38 6.04 11.03
CA ASP A 44 9.56 6.19 12.49
C ASP A 44 9.58 4.85 13.24
N GLY A 45 9.24 3.73 12.57
CA GLY A 45 9.18 2.40 13.17
C GLY A 45 7.98 2.15 14.11
N ASP A 46 7.05 3.10 14.18
CA ASP A 46 5.92 3.06 15.11
C ASP A 46 4.65 2.42 14.52
N LYS A 47 4.66 2.10 13.24
CA LYS A 47 3.50 1.54 12.54
C LYS A 47 3.90 0.48 11.52
N LEU A 48 2.96 -0.43 11.25
CA LEU A 48 2.98 -1.31 10.09
C LEU A 48 1.87 -0.90 9.13
N LEU A 49 2.19 -0.88 7.85
CA LEU A 49 1.23 -0.90 6.77
C LEU A 49 1.16 -2.33 6.25
N ILE A 50 -0.01 -2.94 6.33
CA ILE A 50 -0.26 -4.34 5.98
C ILE A 50 -1.14 -4.39 4.74
N ALA A 51 -0.73 -5.13 3.72
CA ALA A 51 -1.49 -5.33 2.49
C ALA A 51 -2.17 -6.69 2.46
N THR A 52 -3.44 -6.69 2.07
CA THR A 52 -4.27 -7.88 1.92
C THR A 52 -5.07 -7.83 0.63
N LYS A 53 -5.60 -8.98 0.19
CA LYS A 53 -6.48 -9.06 -0.99
C LYS A 53 -5.82 -8.44 -2.23
N THR A 54 -4.54 -8.73 -2.41
CA THR A 54 -3.75 -8.23 -3.55
C THR A 54 -4.30 -8.78 -4.85
N THR A 55 -4.58 -7.88 -5.78
CA THR A 55 -5.04 -8.21 -7.14
C THR A 55 -4.07 -7.61 -8.16
N PRO A 56 -3.36 -8.43 -8.95
CA PRO A 56 -2.45 -7.95 -9.98
C PRO A 56 -3.16 -7.11 -11.05
N ILE A 57 -2.50 -6.07 -11.52
CA ILE A 57 -2.94 -5.27 -12.68
C ILE A 57 -2.05 -5.61 -13.87
N TYR A 58 -0.74 -5.35 -13.75
CA TYR A 58 0.28 -5.68 -14.74
C TYR A 58 1.40 -6.49 -14.06
N ARG A 59 2.62 -6.47 -14.61
CA ARG A 59 3.76 -7.24 -14.11
C ARG A 59 4.19 -6.81 -12.70
N HIS A 60 4.18 -5.53 -12.40
CA HIS A 60 4.67 -4.96 -11.14
C HIS A 60 3.57 -4.27 -10.33
N SER A 61 2.50 -3.83 -10.99
CA SER A 61 1.41 -3.11 -10.35
C SER A 61 0.30 -4.05 -9.86
N TYR A 62 -0.30 -3.65 -8.76
CA TYR A 62 -1.41 -4.35 -8.13
C TYR A 62 -2.27 -3.38 -7.31
N THR A 63 -3.49 -3.76 -7.06
CA THR A 63 -4.32 -3.16 -6.01
C THR A 63 -4.30 -4.05 -4.77
N ALA A 64 -4.42 -3.44 -3.59
CA ALA A 64 -4.60 -4.16 -2.33
C ALA A 64 -5.44 -3.34 -1.34
N VAL A 65 -6.03 -4.01 -0.37
CA VAL A 65 -6.63 -3.35 0.80
C VAL A 65 -5.55 -3.23 1.87
N HIS A 66 -5.29 -2.00 2.28
CA HIS A 66 -4.24 -1.72 3.26
C HIS A 66 -4.81 -1.40 4.64
N TYR A 67 -4.05 -1.79 5.65
CA TYR A 67 -4.36 -1.60 7.06
C TYR A 67 -3.17 -1.01 7.79
N ILE A 68 -3.46 -0.19 8.80
CA ILE A 68 -2.46 0.39 9.72
C ILE A 68 -2.54 -0.35 11.04
N TYR A 69 -1.39 -0.81 11.52
CA TYR A 69 -1.23 -1.42 12.83
C TYR A 69 -0.20 -0.66 13.65
N PRO A 70 -0.56 -0.14 14.84
CA PRO A 70 0.37 0.61 15.69
C PRO A 70 1.36 -0.33 16.37
N LEU A 71 2.63 0.08 16.38
CA LEU A 71 3.75 -0.63 17.04
C LEU A 71 4.25 0.09 18.29
N LYS A 72 3.58 1.16 18.75
CA LYS A 72 3.97 1.89 19.95
C LYS A 72 4.05 0.93 21.13
N ARG A 73 5.23 0.86 21.71
CA ARG A 73 5.56 -0.01 22.85
C ARG A 73 5.71 0.82 24.10
N ASN A 74 5.23 0.31 25.22
CA ASN A 74 5.56 0.86 26.52
C ASN A 74 7.02 0.45 26.90
N ASP A 75 7.51 0.95 28.02
CA ASP A 75 8.88 0.67 28.53
C ASP A 75 9.16 -0.83 28.75
N LYS A 76 8.13 -1.68 28.78
CA LYS A 76 8.22 -3.13 28.89
C LYS A 76 8.21 -3.84 27.55
N GLY A 77 8.21 -3.11 26.42
CA GLY A 77 8.18 -3.68 25.08
C GLY A 77 6.82 -4.22 24.63
N VAL A 78 5.75 -3.97 25.38
CA VAL A 78 4.40 -4.42 25.05
C VAL A 78 3.70 -3.39 24.17
N THR A 79 3.08 -3.81 23.08
CA THR A 79 2.23 -2.94 22.24
C THR A 79 1.05 -2.44 23.10
N THR A 80 0.90 -1.13 23.19
CA THR A 80 -0.12 -0.50 24.04
C THR A 80 -1.51 -0.52 23.41
N ASN A 81 -1.57 -0.68 22.06
CA ASN A 81 -2.81 -0.81 21.31
C ASN A 81 -2.57 -1.83 20.18
N ASN A 82 -3.41 -2.86 20.10
CA ASN A 82 -3.35 -3.91 19.08
C ASN A 82 -4.58 -3.88 18.14
N ILE A 83 -5.24 -2.73 18.03
CA ILE A 83 -6.31 -2.51 17.06
C ILE A 83 -5.68 -2.25 15.71
N ILE A 84 -6.18 -2.95 14.69
CA ILE A 84 -5.82 -2.71 13.29
C ILE A 84 -6.94 -1.93 12.61
N GLU A 85 -6.56 -0.91 11.84
CA GLU A 85 -7.52 -0.02 11.18
C GLU A 85 -7.30 -0.02 9.67
N ARG A 86 -8.37 0.07 8.89
CA ARG A 86 -8.24 0.25 7.44
C ARG A 86 -7.60 1.59 7.13
N LEU A 87 -6.72 1.61 6.13
CA LEU A 87 -6.14 2.85 5.61
C LEU A 87 -7.23 3.74 4.98
N SER A 88 -8.17 3.12 4.29
CA SER A 88 -9.24 3.81 3.55
C SER A 88 -10.45 2.91 3.38
N ASP A 89 -11.65 3.49 3.49
CA ASP A 89 -12.92 2.82 3.22
C ASP A 89 -13.36 2.93 1.75
N GLY A 90 -12.67 3.74 0.94
CA GLY A 90 -13.02 4.01 -0.46
C GLY A 90 -12.65 2.91 -1.45
N GLY A 91 -12.11 1.78 -1.00
CA GLY A 91 -11.73 0.65 -1.86
C GLY A 91 -10.22 0.37 -1.89
N PRO A 92 -9.77 -0.58 -2.73
CA PRO A 92 -8.36 -0.96 -2.85
C PRO A 92 -7.48 0.19 -3.31
N GLN A 93 -6.22 0.18 -2.88
CA GLN A 93 -5.22 1.21 -3.16
C GLN A 93 -4.05 0.63 -3.95
N GLN A 94 -3.37 1.49 -4.70
CA GLN A 94 -2.10 1.21 -5.37
C GLN A 94 -1.00 2.04 -4.71
N VAL A 95 0.19 1.49 -4.65
CA VAL A 95 1.47 2.14 -4.32
C VAL A 95 1.44 3.06 -3.10
N PRO A 96 0.92 2.62 -1.94
CA PRO A 96 0.93 3.46 -0.75
C PRO A 96 2.36 3.78 -0.33
N VAL A 97 2.60 5.03 0.06
CA VAL A 97 3.90 5.51 0.54
C VAL A 97 3.71 6.35 1.80
N PHE A 98 4.51 6.08 2.82
CA PHE A 98 4.56 6.91 4.02
C PHE A 98 5.27 8.23 3.75
N SER A 99 4.81 9.30 4.42
CA SER A 99 5.62 10.50 4.58
C SER A 99 6.88 10.19 5.40
N PRO A 100 8.00 10.92 5.20
CA PRO A 100 9.24 10.72 5.94
C PRO A 100 9.10 10.69 7.46
N ASP A 101 8.15 11.43 8.03
CA ASP A 101 7.85 11.46 9.47
C ASP A 101 6.86 10.36 9.92
N GLY A 102 6.34 9.53 9.00
CA GLY A 102 5.40 8.46 9.31
C GLY A 102 4.00 8.92 9.75
N THR A 103 3.64 10.19 9.55
CA THR A 103 2.34 10.74 9.98
C THR A 103 1.27 10.74 8.89
N MET A 104 1.68 10.56 7.63
CA MET A 104 0.79 10.54 6.48
C MET A 104 1.11 9.36 5.56
N ILE A 105 0.11 8.96 4.76
CA ILE A 105 0.28 8.02 3.65
C ILE A 105 -0.38 8.61 2.41
N ALA A 106 0.36 8.67 1.31
CA ALA A 106 -0.20 8.92 -0.01
C ALA A 106 -0.37 7.61 -0.77
N PHE A 107 -1.43 7.48 -1.56
CA PHE A 107 -1.68 6.32 -2.42
C PHE A 107 -2.46 6.73 -3.66
N VAL A 108 -2.55 5.82 -4.63
CA VAL A 108 -3.36 6.03 -5.84
C VAL A 108 -4.58 5.12 -5.81
N ARG A 109 -5.73 5.67 -6.21
CA ARG A 109 -6.98 4.97 -6.47
C ARG A 109 -7.72 5.67 -7.63
N ASP A 110 -8.21 4.89 -8.58
CA ASP A 110 -8.91 5.40 -9.77
C ASP A 110 -8.12 6.51 -10.49
N ASN A 111 -6.81 6.28 -10.70
CA ASN A 111 -5.85 7.21 -11.33
C ASN A 111 -5.70 8.56 -10.62
N ASN A 112 -6.16 8.68 -9.39
CA ASN A 112 -6.02 9.88 -8.57
C ASN A 112 -5.21 9.61 -7.30
N ILE A 113 -4.48 10.63 -6.87
CA ILE A 113 -3.71 10.61 -5.63
C ILE A 113 -4.61 10.99 -4.47
N PHE A 114 -4.52 10.22 -3.41
CA PHE A 114 -5.18 10.45 -2.12
C PHE A 114 -4.12 10.57 -1.02
N LEU A 115 -4.43 11.35 -0.01
CA LEU A 115 -3.61 11.54 1.19
C LEU A 115 -4.42 11.21 2.43
N VAL A 116 -3.86 10.35 3.29
CA VAL A 116 -4.42 10.02 4.60
C VAL A 116 -3.53 10.59 5.69
N LYS A 117 -4.11 11.37 6.62
CA LYS A 117 -3.45 11.87 7.82
C LYS A 117 -3.75 10.95 8.99
N LEU A 118 -2.76 10.19 9.42
CA LEU A 118 -2.90 9.13 10.43
C LEU A 118 -3.16 9.65 11.85
N LEU A 119 -2.75 10.89 12.15
CA LEU A 119 -2.93 11.50 13.47
C LEU A 119 -4.39 11.92 13.77
N TYR A 120 -5.25 11.97 12.76
CA TYR A 120 -6.61 12.51 12.83
C TYR A 120 -7.67 11.48 12.44
N GLY A 121 -7.53 10.25 12.96
CA GLY A 121 -8.48 9.17 12.67
C GLY A 121 -8.51 8.77 11.20
N ASN A 122 -7.33 8.67 10.57
CA ASN A 122 -7.18 8.30 9.16
C ASN A 122 -7.98 9.20 8.21
N SER A 123 -7.91 10.52 8.43
CA SER A 123 -8.60 11.50 7.60
C SER A 123 -8.07 11.48 6.16
N GLU A 124 -8.90 11.00 5.23
CA GLU A 124 -8.61 10.92 3.79
C GLU A 124 -8.99 12.21 3.07
N SER A 125 -8.12 12.66 2.17
CA SER A 125 -8.37 13.75 1.24
C SER A 125 -7.90 13.40 -0.17
N LYS A 126 -8.63 13.83 -1.19
CA LYS A 126 -8.26 13.68 -2.59
C LYS A 126 -7.31 14.81 -3.00
N VAL A 127 -6.15 14.48 -3.56
CA VAL A 127 -5.11 15.45 -3.96
C VAL A 127 -5.26 15.85 -5.43
N THR A 128 -5.59 14.88 -6.32
CA THR A 128 -5.86 15.13 -7.74
C THR A 128 -7.28 14.69 -8.08
N GLU A 129 -7.92 15.34 -9.05
CA GLU A 129 -9.33 15.09 -9.39
C GLU A 129 -9.56 14.71 -10.86
N ASP A 130 -8.54 14.88 -11.70
CA ASP A 130 -8.62 14.70 -13.15
C ASP A 130 -8.29 13.28 -13.63
N GLY A 131 -7.93 12.38 -12.71
CA GLY A 131 -7.65 10.98 -13.03
C GLY A 131 -8.83 10.29 -13.66
N LYS A 132 -8.59 9.63 -14.81
CA LYS A 132 -9.61 8.95 -15.59
C LYS A 132 -8.98 7.82 -16.39
N GLN A 133 -9.62 6.66 -16.40
CA GLN A 133 -9.16 5.50 -17.16
C GLN A 133 -9.03 5.83 -18.65
N ASN A 134 -7.94 5.37 -19.28
CA ASN A 134 -7.56 5.61 -20.67
C ASN A 134 -7.49 7.12 -21.02
N SER A 135 -7.09 7.95 -20.09
CA SER A 135 -6.96 9.39 -20.29
C SER A 135 -5.89 9.97 -19.39
N ILE A 136 -6.16 10.17 -18.09
CA ILE A 136 -5.22 10.81 -17.15
C ILE A 136 -4.86 9.86 -16.03
N ILE A 137 -3.56 9.69 -15.82
CA ILE A 137 -3.01 8.87 -14.75
C ILE A 137 -2.12 9.74 -13.86
N ASN A 138 -2.39 9.78 -12.57
CA ASN A 138 -1.61 10.55 -11.59
C ASN A 138 -0.90 9.62 -10.61
N GLY A 139 0.41 9.77 -10.45
CA GLY A 139 1.20 9.13 -9.38
C GLY A 139 1.57 7.67 -9.60
N ILE A 140 1.15 7.06 -10.70
CA ILE A 140 1.58 5.75 -11.19
C ILE A 140 1.92 5.83 -12.67
N PRO A 141 2.81 4.96 -13.21
CA PRO A 141 3.10 4.94 -14.64
C PRO A 141 1.94 4.37 -15.46
N ASP A 142 1.95 4.63 -16.75
CA ASP A 142 1.20 3.86 -17.73
C ASP A 142 1.83 2.46 -17.92
N TRP A 143 1.15 1.59 -18.69
CA TRP A 143 1.62 0.23 -18.94
C TRP A 143 3.01 0.18 -19.59
N VAL A 144 3.29 1.06 -20.57
CA VAL A 144 4.56 1.07 -21.30
C VAL A 144 5.72 1.44 -20.37
N TYR A 145 5.56 2.47 -19.55
CA TYR A 145 6.58 2.89 -18.59
C TYR A 145 6.80 1.86 -17.48
N GLU A 146 5.75 1.16 -17.05
CA GLU A 146 5.90 0.07 -16.09
C GLU A 146 6.72 -1.09 -16.68
N GLU A 147 6.40 -1.54 -17.91
CA GLU A 147 7.08 -2.67 -18.55
C GLU A 147 8.52 -2.35 -18.96
N GLU A 148 8.78 -1.16 -19.54
CA GLU A 148 10.08 -0.80 -20.07
C GLU A 148 11.07 -0.33 -18.98
N PHE A 149 10.59 0.34 -17.93
CA PHE A 149 11.45 0.90 -16.89
C PHE A 149 11.33 0.20 -15.53
N GLY A 150 10.41 -0.76 -15.38
CA GLY A 150 10.31 -1.62 -14.21
C GLY A 150 9.89 -0.93 -12.91
N PHE A 151 9.15 0.19 -12.98
CA PHE A 151 8.60 0.85 -11.80
C PHE A 151 7.08 0.93 -11.84
N ASN A 152 6.45 0.90 -10.68
CA ASN A 152 5.00 0.99 -10.53
C ASN A 152 4.53 2.18 -9.68
N ARG A 153 5.47 2.99 -9.17
CA ARG A 153 5.19 4.18 -8.35
C ARG A 153 5.84 5.40 -8.98
N ALA A 154 5.07 6.45 -9.19
CA ALA A 154 5.49 7.72 -9.76
C ALA A 154 5.08 8.90 -8.86
N LEU A 155 5.11 8.73 -7.54
CA LEU A 155 4.87 9.76 -6.53
C LEU A 155 5.86 9.61 -5.37
N GLU A 156 6.23 10.74 -4.74
CA GLU A 156 7.14 10.77 -3.59
C GLU A 156 6.90 12.01 -2.74
N PHE A 157 7.07 11.90 -1.42
CA PHE A 157 7.04 13.03 -0.51
C PHE A 157 8.36 13.80 -0.54
N SER A 158 8.29 15.13 -0.32
CA SER A 158 9.48 15.91 0.03
C SER A 158 9.99 15.52 1.42
N ALA A 159 11.30 15.69 1.65
CA ALA A 159 11.95 15.32 2.92
C ALA A 159 11.38 16.07 4.15
N ASP A 160 10.80 17.24 3.95
CA ASP A 160 10.16 18.07 4.97
C ASP A 160 8.66 17.82 5.14
N ASN A 161 8.10 16.83 4.44
CA ASN A 161 6.67 16.45 4.44
C ASN A 161 5.71 17.54 3.92
N THR A 162 6.20 18.58 3.28
CA THR A 162 5.35 19.72 2.87
C THR A 162 4.78 19.57 1.47
N MET A 163 5.39 18.71 0.63
CA MET A 163 5.02 18.55 -0.77
C MET A 163 4.98 17.08 -1.18
N ILE A 164 4.21 16.80 -2.23
CA ILE A 164 4.24 15.52 -2.96
C ILE A 164 4.60 15.85 -4.41
N ALA A 165 5.69 15.27 -4.91
CA ALA A 165 6.03 15.26 -6.32
C ALA A 165 5.40 14.03 -6.97
N PHE A 166 4.85 14.16 -8.17
CA PHE A 166 4.32 13.03 -8.93
C PHE A 166 4.42 13.25 -10.43
N ILE A 167 4.38 12.16 -11.18
CA ILE A 167 4.27 12.21 -12.64
C ILE A 167 2.80 12.08 -13.02
N ARG A 168 2.38 12.92 -13.96
CA ARG A 168 1.06 12.86 -14.59
C ARG A 168 1.23 12.42 -16.03
N PHE A 169 0.61 11.32 -16.40
CA PHE A 169 0.56 10.82 -17.77
C PHE A 169 -0.76 11.24 -18.42
N ASP A 170 -0.68 11.66 -19.68
CA ASP A 170 -1.83 12.01 -20.49
C ASP A 170 -1.91 11.06 -21.68
N GLU A 171 -2.85 10.14 -21.63
CA GLU A 171 -3.13 9.16 -22.67
C GLU A 171 -4.39 9.52 -23.47
N SER A 172 -4.92 10.73 -23.33
CA SER A 172 -6.20 11.12 -23.93
C SER A 172 -6.23 11.04 -25.46
N GLU A 173 -5.05 11.17 -26.08
CA GLU A 173 -4.91 11.07 -27.55
C GLU A 173 -4.37 9.70 -28.01
N VAL A 174 -4.14 8.76 -27.08
CA VAL A 174 -3.68 7.42 -27.43
C VAL A 174 -4.87 6.59 -27.94
N PRO A 175 -4.83 6.08 -29.18
CA PRO A 175 -5.93 5.30 -29.71
C PRO A 175 -6.05 3.94 -29.01
N SER A 176 -7.27 3.57 -28.62
CA SER A 176 -7.55 2.27 -28.04
C SER A 176 -7.47 1.18 -29.11
N TYR A 177 -6.73 0.11 -28.81
CA TYR A 177 -6.69 -1.10 -29.63
C TYR A 177 -7.30 -2.27 -28.88
N SER A 178 -8.29 -2.93 -29.48
CA SER A 178 -8.95 -4.09 -28.89
C SER A 178 -8.67 -5.35 -29.72
N PHE A 179 -8.35 -6.44 -29.05
CA PHE A 179 -8.22 -7.76 -29.67
C PHE A 179 -9.03 -8.80 -28.87
N PRO A 180 -9.66 -9.77 -29.56
CA PRO A 180 -10.42 -10.80 -28.88
C PRO A 180 -9.48 -11.77 -28.17
N ILE A 181 -9.75 -12.04 -26.90
CA ILE A 181 -9.12 -13.15 -26.17
C ILE A 181 -9.97 -14.38 -26.43
N LEU A 182 -9.46 -15.32 -27.21
CA LEU A 182 -10.10 -16.60 -27.43
C LEU A 182 -9.69 -17.55 -26.29
N SER A 183 -10.58 -17.78 -25.34
CA SER A 183 -10.40 -18.85 -24.36
C SER A 183 -10.90 -20.17 -24.95
N LEU A 184 -10.09 -21.22 -24.88
CA LEU A 184 -10.53 -22.58 -25.17
C LEU A 184 -11.47 -23.01 -24.03
N ILE A 185 -12.77 -23.01 -24.31
CA ILE A 185 -13.74 -23.66 -23.44
C ILE A 185 -13.63 -25.15 -23.75
N HIS A 186 -13.06 -25.93 -22.85
CA HIS A 186 -13.21 -27.38 -22.89
C HIS A 186 -14.66 -27.71 -22.51
N ILE A 187 -15.42 -28.18 -23.49
CA ILE A 187 -16.72 -28.80 -23.28
C ILE A 187 -16.53 -30.22 -22.79
#